data_58956ea57bd48bff26c01074db92792d
#
_entry.id   58956ea57bd48bff26c01074db92792d
#
_cell.length_a   1.000
_cell.length_b   1.000
_cell.length_c   1.000
_cell.angle_alpha   90.00
_cell.angle_beta   90.00
_cell.angle_gamma   90.00
#
_symmetry.space_group_name_H-M   'P 1'
#
loop_
_entity.id
_entity.type
_entity.pdbx_description
1 polymer ?
#
loop_
_entity_poly.entity_id
_entity_poly.type
_entity_poly.pdbx_seq_one_letter_code
_entity_poly.pdbx_strand_id
1 'polypeptide(L)'
;LSRGLGDVYKRQAYGLFYKVQQFILFLAFGLRDAITPIIAFAYGMRSKKRIENGIKYGLIYTVVLMIFGIVITEIFPGAFAALFNAGQSRVYFIGAMRVISISFLFAGINVAYQGIYQAMDGGVESLVISLLRQLVLILPLAGIFSVFVRNGQMGVSLIWWAFPITEVISCLAGYVFLKRIRKNKVCLLYTSPSPRDKRQS
;
A
#
# COMPACT_ATOMS: atom_id res chain seq x y z
N LEU A 1 16.89 -25.42 -23.55
CA LEU A 1 15.91 -24.53 -24.23
C LEU A 1 14.62 -24.37 -23.42
N SER A 2 14.06 -25.44 -22.80
CA SER A 2 12.79 -25.36 -22.04
C SER A 2 12.86 -24.50 -20.76
N ARG A 3 13.99 -24.47 -20.04
CA ARG A 3 14.17 -23.62 -18.85
C ARG A 3 14.18 -22.12 -19.20
N GLY A 4 14.79 -21.71 -20.31
CA GLY A 4 14.83 -20.31 -20.73
C GLY A 4 13.46 -19.77 -21.17
N LEU A 5 12.66 -20.57 -21.88
CA LEU A 5 11.30 -20.22 -22.28
C LEU A 5 10.35 -20.04 -21.07
N GLY A 6 10.44 -20.95 -20.08
CA GLY A 6 9.66 -20.83 -18.85
C GLY A 6 9.95 -19.54 -18.07
N ASP A 7 11.20 -19.11 -18.05
CA ASP A 7 11.60 -17.87 -17.35
C ASP A 7 11.13 -16.62 -18.09
N VAL A 8 11.07 -16.63 -19.41
CA VAL A 8 10.51 -15.54 -20.23
C VAL A 8 9.02 -15.38 -19.92
N TYR A 9 8.24 -16.48 -19.91
CA TYR A 9 6.79 -16.43 -19.60
C TYR A 9 6.50 -15.94 -18.17
N LYS A 10 7.34 -16.31 -17.20
CA LYS A 10 7.22 -15.82 -15.82
C LYS A 10 7.48 -14.32 -15.69
N ARG A 11 8.50 -13.81 -16.39
CA ARG A 11 8.79 -12.36 -16.44
C ARG A 11 7.66 -11.58 -17.13
N GLN A 12 7.13 -12.13 -18.21
CA GLN A 12 5.98 -11.54 -18.91
C GLN A 12 4.74 -11.51 -18.01
N ALA A 13 4.43 -12.62 -17.32
CA ALA A 13 3.32 -12.70 -16.37
C ALA A 13 3.45 -11.64 -15.26
N TYR A 14 4.65 -11.42 -14.74
CA TYR A 14 4.90 -10.38 -13.75
C TYR A 14 4.66 -8.97 -14.31
N GLY A 15 5.13 -8.68 -15.51
CA GLY A 15 4.92 -7.38 -16.16
C GLY A 15 3.44 -7.07 -16.41
N LEU A 16 2.65 -8.10 -16.79
CA LEU A 16 1.21 -7.97 -16.96
C LEU A 16 0.49 -7.78 -15.63
N PHE A 17 0.88 -8.57 -14.61
CA PHE A 17 0.35 -8.40 -13.26
C PHE A 17 0.61 -7.00 -12.72
N TYR A 18 1.82 -6.45 -12.90
CA TYR A 18 2.16 -5.11 -12.44
C TYR A 18 1.21 -4.04 -13.00
N LYS A 19 0.78 -4.18 -14.24
CA LYS A 19 -0.22 -3.27 -14.85
C LYS A 19 -1.57 -3.33 -14.13
N VAL A 20 -2.05 -4.54 -13.79
CA VAL A 20 -3.29 -4.72 -13.02
C VAL A 20 -3.16 -4.12 -11.63
N GLN A 21 -2.05 -4.38 -10.96
CA GLN A 21 -1.75 -3.81 -9.64
C GLN A 21 -1.77 -2.28 -9.67
N GLN A 22 -1.11 -1.66 -10.64
CA GLN A 22 -1.10 -0.21 -10.79
C GLN A 22 -2.50 0.34 -10.99
N PHE A 23 -3.32 -0.31 -11.81
CA PHE A 23 -4.70 0.13 -12.04
C PHE A 23 -5.52 0.14 -10.73
N ILE A 24 -5.39 -0.90 -9.91
CA ILE A 24 -6.08 -0.96 -8.62
C ILE A 24 -5.51 0.06 -7.63
N LEU A 25 -4.18 0.23 -7.61
CA LEU A 25 -3.56 1.21 -6.73
C LEU A 25 -3.88 2.66 -7.12
N PHE A 26 -4.20 2.96 -8.38
CA PHE A 26 -4.69 4.29 -8.75
C PHE A 26 -5.96 4.69 -8.01
N LEU A 27 -6.83 3.74 -7.70
CA LEU A 27 -8.01 3.99 -6.87
C LEU A 27 -7.59 4.40 -5.44
N ALA A 28 -6.58 3.73 -4.88
CA ALA A 28 -6.04 4.09 -3.55
C ALA A 28 -5.36 5.47 -3.57
N PHE A 29 -4.63 5.80 -4.62
CA PHE A 29 -3.99 7.12 -4.79
C PHE A 29 -5.04 8.22 -4.93
N GLY A 30 -6.08 8.02 -5.74
CA GLY A 30 -7.18 8.98 -5.89
C GLY A 30 -7.89 9.23 -4.56
N LEU A 31 -8.15 8.18 -3.78
CA LEU A 31 -8.76 8.32 -2.46
C LEU A 31 -7.83 9.02 -1.46
N ARG A 32 -6.53 8.71 -1.46
CA ARG A 32 -5.52 9.42 -0.68
C ARG A 32 -5.55 10.91 -0.99
N ASP A 33 -5.55 11.27 -2.28
CA ASP A 33 -5.51 12.66 -2.73
C ASP A 33 -6.79 13.41 -2.36
N ALA A 34 -7.93 12.72 -2.28
CA ALA A 34 -9.18 13.29 -1.78
C ALA A 34 -9.19 13.49 -0.25
N ILE A 35 -8.63 12.55 0.51
CA ILE A 35 -8.63 12.58 1.98
C ILE A 35 -7.60 13.56 2.52
N THR A 36 -6.45 13.67 1.88
CA THR A 36 -5.33 14.52 2.34
C THR A 36 -5.74 15.97 2.59
N PRO A 37 -6.39 16.70 1.68
CA PRO A 37 -6.81 18.08 1.92
C PRO A 37 -7.88 18.21 3.02
N ILE A 38 -8.76 17.22 3.16
CA ILE A 38 -9.79 17.23 4.22
C ILE A 38 -9.14 17.19 5.61
N ILE A 39 -8.16 16.30 5.78
CA ILE A 39 -7.42 16.17 7.05
C ILE A 39 -6.53 17.38 7.28
N ALA A 40 -5.85 17.89 6.24
CA ALA A 40 -4.99 19.07 6.33
C ALA A 40 -5.79 20.31 6.75
N PHE A 41 -6.97 20.51 6.17
CA PHE A 41 -7.88 21.60 6.58
C PHE A 41 -8.34 21.45 8.03
N ALA A 42 -8.72 20.23 8.44
CA ALA A 42 -9.09 19.93 9.81
C ALA A 42 -7.94 20.16 10.80
N TYR A 43 -6.71 19.85 10.36
CA TYR A 43 -5.48 20.07 11.12
C TYR A 43 -5.18 21.58 11.28
N GLY A 44 -5.31 22.35 10.19
CA GLY A 44 -5.17 23.81 10.24
C GLY A 44 -6.20 24.50 11.15
N MET A 45 -7.43 23.99 11.18
CA MET A 45 -8.48 24.47 12.12
C MET A 45 -8.28 23.97 13.56
N ARG A 46 -7.27 23.19 13.84
CA ARG A 46 -7.02 22.55 15.15
C ARG A 46 -8.21 21.74 15.69
N SER A 47 -9.02 21.14 14.81
CA SER A 47 -10.22 20.40 15.19
C SER A 47 -9.92 18.90 15.33
N LYS A 48 -9.60 18.43 16.55
CA LYS A 48 -9.32 17.03 16.84
C LYS A 48 -10.39 16.08 16.31
N LYS A 49 -11.66 16.38 16.57
CA LYS A 49 -12.80 15.54 16.15
C LYS A 49 -12.85 15.38 14.63
N ARG A 50 -12.58 16.45 13.87
CA ARG A 50 -12.58 16.40 12.40
C ARG A 50 -11.37 15.64 11.88
N ILE A 51 -10.18 15.80 12.49
CA ILE A 51 -8.98 15.03 12.12
C ILE A 51 -9.22 13.53 12.35
N GLU A 52 -9.71 13.15 13.53
CA GLU A 52 -9.98 11.74 13.86
C GLU A 52 -11.04 11.12 12.96
N ASN A 53 -12.10 11.85 12.65
CA ASN A 53 -13.12 11.41 11.69
C ASN A 53 -12.53 11.27 10.27
N GLY A 54 -11.73 12.22 9.81
CA GLY A 54 -11.05 12.17 8.51
C GLY A 54 -10.15 10.93 8.39
N ILE A 55 -9.35 10.65 9.41
CA ILE A 55 -8.50 9.45 9.48
C ILE A 55 -9.36 8.18 9.47
N LYS A 56 -10.37 8.12 10.34
CA LYS A 56 -11.24 6.94 10.48
C LYS A 56 -11.96 6.60 9.19
N TYR A 57 -12.69 7.56 8.64
CA TYR A 57 -13.47 7.34 7.42
C TYR A 57 -12.58 7.17 6.20
N GLY A 58 -11.46 7.89 6.13
CA GLY A 58 -10.47 7.70 5.07
C GLY A 58 -9.93 6.26 5.03
N LEU A 59 -9.57 5.69 6.18
CA LEU A 59 -9.12 4.30 6.26
C LEU A 59 -10.24 3.31 5.95
N ILE A 60 -11.47 3.55 6.42
CA ILE A 60 -12.62 2.67 6.12
C ILE A 60 -12.89 2.64 4.62
N TYR A 61 -12.96 3.78 3.96
CA TYR A 61 -13.17 3.84 2.51
C TYR A 61 -12.04 3.19 1.73
N THR A 62 -10.78 3.37 2.18
CA THR A 62 -9.65 2.68 1.57
C THR A 62 -9.77 1.17 1.68
N VAL A 63 -10.10 0.65 2.86
CA VAL A 63 -10.29 -0.78 3.08
C VAL A 63 -11.42 -1.34 2.21
N VAL A 64 -12.57 -0.68 2.18
CA VAL A 64 -13.72 -1.09 1.36
C VAL A 64 -13.35 -1.11 -0.13
N LEU A 65 -12.68 -0.06 -0.61
CA LEU A 65 -12.26 0.04 -2.00
C LEU A 65 -11.23 -1.04 -2.38
N MET A 66 -10.28 -1.33 -1.49
CA MET A 66 -9.27 -2.36 -1.72
C MET A 66 -9.87 -3.78 -1.67
N ILE A 67 -10.80 -4.04 -0.75
CA ILE A 67 -11.54 -5.32 -0.74
C ILE A 67 -12.31 -5.49 -2.05
N PHE A 68 -12.97 -4.45 -2.54
CA PHE A 68 -13.64 -4.50 -3.84
C PHE A 68 -12.66 -4.81 -4.98
N GLY A 69 -11.48 -4.19 -4.98
CA GLY A 69 -10.40 -4.48 -5.93
C GLY A 69 -9.92 -5.94 -5.85
N ILE A 70 -9.75 -6.49 -4.65
CA ILE A 70 -9.38 -7.89 -4.44
C ILE A 70 -10.47 -8.82 -4.98
N VAL A 71 -11.73 -8.57 -4.64
CA VAL A 71 -12.86 -9.38 -5.09
C VAL A 71 -12.94 -9.44 -6.61
N ILE A 72 -12.78 -8.31 -7.30
CA ILE A 72 -12.77 -8.26 -8.76
C ILE A 72 -11.60 -9.08 -9.34
N THR A 73 -10.40 -8.94 -8.78
CA THR A 73 -9.22 -9.66 -9.27
C THR A 73 -9.29 -11.16 -9.01
N GLU A 74 -9.91 -11.59 -7.91
CA GLU A 74 -10.07 -13.00 -7.58
C GLU A 74 -11.21 -13.67 -8.32
N ILE A 75 -12.30 -12.95 -8.62
CA ILE A 75 -13.43 -13.51 -9.37
C ILE A 75 -13.13 -13.57 -10.87
N PHE A 76 -12.45 -12.57 -11.42
CA PHE A 76 -12.24 -12.43 -12.86
C PHE A 76 -10.75 -12.52 -13.30
N PRO A 77 -9.91 -13.39 -12.75
CA PRO A 77 -8.49 -13.45 -13.13
C PRO A 77 -8.32 -13.87 -14.59
N GLY A 78 -9.23 -14.71 -15.11
CA GLY A 78 -9.25 -15.13 -16.51
C GLY A 78 -9.60 -14.01 -17.49
N ALA A 79 -10.51 -13.10 -17.10
CA ALA A 79 -10.86 -11.92 -17.89
C ALA A 79 -9.68 -10.94 -17.98
N PHE A 80 -8.97 -10.71 -16.88
CA PHE A 80 -7.73 -9.90 -16.89
C PHE A 80 -6.65 -10.56 -17.77
N ALA A 81 -6.48 -11.88 -17.67
CA ALA A 81 -5.54 -12.61 -18.52
C ALA A 81 -5.88 -12.47 -20.02
N ALA A 82 -7.16 -12.46 -20.38
CA ALA A 82 -7.60 -12.23 -21.75
C ALA A 82 -7.41 -10.76 -22.19
N LEU A 83 -7.81 -9.81 -21.33
CA LEU A 83 -7.68 -8.36 -21.60
C LEU A 83 -6.22 -7.96 -21.85
N PHE A 84 -5.30 -8.51 -21.09
CA PHE A 84 -3.87 -8.24 -21.22
C PHE A 84 -3.12 -9.19 -22.17
N ASN A 85 -3.85 -10.04 -22.90
CA ASN A 85 -3.29 -10.95 -23.90
C ASN A 85 -2.16 -11.84 -23.32
N ALA A 86 -2.41 -12.44 -22.14
CA ALA A 86 -1.41 -13.20 -21.40
C ALA A 86 -0.91 -14.47 -22.14
N GLY A 87 -1.61 -14.94 -23.18
CA GLY A 87 -1.19 -16.05 -24.04
C GLY A 87 -0.71 -17.27 -23.24
N GLN A 88 0.49 -17.74 -23.52
CA GLN A 88 1.10 -18.89 -22.85
C GLN A 88 1.50 -18.59 -21.40
N SER A 89 1.56 -17.31 -20.99
CA SER A 89 1.85 -16.88 -19.63
C SER A 89 0.63 -16.90 -18.70
N ARG A 90 -0.55 -17.26 -19.20
CA ARG A 90 -1.85 -17.19 -18.50
C ARG A 90 -1.84 -17.89 -17.14
N VAL A 91 -1.27 -19.09 -17.08
CA VAL A 91 -1.25 -19.91 -15.85
C VAL A 91 -0.41 -19.21 -14.76
N TYR A 92 0.76 -18.72 -15.14
CA TYR A 92 1.65 -17.98 -14.22
C TYR A 92 1.03 -16.64 -13.80
N PHE A 93 0.36 -15.94 -14.71
CA PHE A 93 -0.32 -14.69 -14.45
C PHE A 93 -1.46 -14.87 -13.44
N ILE A 94 -2.33 -15.87 -13.61
CA ILE A 94 -3.41 -16.16 -12.66
C ILE A 94 -2.86 -16.56 -11.30
N GLY A 95 -1.79 -17.37 -11.25
CA GLY A 95 -1.13 -17.75 -10.01
C GLY A 95 -0.53 -16.54 -9.28
N ALA A 96 0.14 -15.64 -10.01
CA ALA A 96 0.67 -14.39 -9.46
C ALA A 96 -0.46 -13.50 -8.93
N MET A 97 -1.56 -13.34 -9.69
CA MET A 97 -2.71 -12.53 -9.28
C MET A 97 -3.26 -12.98 -7.93
N ARG A 98 -3.49 -14.27 -7.74
CA ARG A 98 -4.07 -14.82 -6.50
C ARG A 98 -3.19 -14.59 -5.27
N VAL A 99 -1.87 -14.65 -5.41
CA VAL A 99 -0.96 -14.42 -4.27
C VAL A 99 -0.82 -12.93 -3.98
N ILE A 100 -0.66 -12.13 -5.03
CA ILE A 100 -0.29 -10.73 -4.86
C ILE A 100 -1.53 -9.85 -4.62
N SER A 101 -2.74 -10.25 -5.07
CA SER A 101 -3.99 -9.53 -4.76
C SER A 101 -4.22 -9.35 -3.25
N ILE A 102 -3.78 -10.31 -2.44
CA ILE A 102 -3.83 -10.21 -0.97
C ILE A 102 -3.09 -8.97 -0.46
N SER A 103 -2.01 -8.58 -1.15
CA SER A 103 -1.23 -7.39 -0.77
C SER A 103 -1.96 -6.07 -1.02
N PHE A 104 -2.98 -6.03 -1.88
CA PHE A 104 -3.68 -4.79 -2.25
C PHE A 104 -4.32 -4.10 -1.05
N LEU A 105 -4.87 -4.88 -0.10
CA LEU A 105 -5.45 -4.34 1.12
C LEU A 105 -4.40 -3.53 1.91
N PHE A 106 -3.27 -4.14 2.18
CA PHE A 106 -2.20 -3.53 2.97
C PHE A 106 -1.51 -2.40 2.20
N ALA A 107 -1.34 -2.57 0.88
CA ALA A 107 -0.80 -1.52 0.01
C ALA A 107 -1.69 -0.27 0.01
N GLY A 108 -3.01 -0.44 -0.10
CA GLY A 108 -3.96 0.66 -0.02
C GLY A 108 -3.91 1.38 1.34
N ILE A 109 -3.87 0.63 2.44
CA ILE A 109 -3.72 1.20 3.79
C ILE A 109 -2.40 1.98 3.91
N ASN A 110 -1.28 1.45 3.39
CA ASN A 110 0.01 2.14 3.38
C ASN A 110 -0.04 3.45 2.58
N VAL A 111 -0.74 3.46 1.44
CA VAL A 111 -0.96 4.68 0.64
C VAL A 111 -1.79 5.70 1.42
N ALA A 112 -2.86 5.25 2.10
CA ALA A 112 -3.68 6.12 2.94
C ALA A 112 -2.87 6.71 4.12
N TYR A 113 -2.05 5.92 4.78
CA TYR A 113 -1.16 6.40 5.85
C TYR A 113 -0.23 7.52 5.36
N GLN A 114 0.36 7.37 4.17
CA GLN A 114 1.23 8.40 3.60
C GLN A 114 0.48 9.73 3.43
N GLY A 115 -0.75 9.71 2.91
CA GLY A 115 -1.58 10.90 2.79
C GLY A 115 -1.95 11.52 4.13
N ILE A 116 -2.29 10.68 5.12
CA ILE A 116 -2.61 11.12 6.48
C ILE A 116 -1.39 11.82 7.13
N TYR A 117 -0.18 11.25 6.97
CA TYR A 117 1.04 11.88 7.50
C TYR A 117 1.30 13.22 6.84
N GLN A 118 1.25 13.29 5.51
CA GLN A 118 1.45 14.53 4.74
C GLN A 118 0.44 15.60 5.15
N ALA A 119 -0.83 15.23 5.37
CA ALA A 119 -1.87 16.14 5.81
C ALA A 119 -1.62 16.75 7.20
N MET A 120 -0.87 16.05 8.05
CA MET A 120 -0.50 16.49 9.41
C MET A 120 0.97 16.93 9.48
N ASP A 121 1.54 17.39 8.38
CA ASP A 121 2.94 17.85 8.32
C ASP A 121 3.97 16.77 8.72
N GLY A 122 3.65 15.52 8.42
CA GLY A 122 4.48 14.33 8.64
C GLY A 122 5.15 13.85 7.35
N GLY A 123 5.79 14.75 6.60
CA GLY A 123 6.43 14.40 5.32
C GLY A 123 7.57 13.40 5.48
N VAL A 124 8.34 13.50 6.57
CA VAL A 124 9.45 12.57 6.86
C VAL A 124 8.94 11.15 7.12
N GLU A 125 7.87 11.01 7.91
CA GLU A 125 7.26 9.72 8.21
C GLU A 125 6.70 9.07 6.92
N SER A 126 6.11 9.87 6.04
CA SER A 126 5.65 9.41 4.73
C SER A 126 6.81 8.91 3.86
N LEU A 127 7.93 9.65 3.83
CA LEU A 127 9.14 9.25 3.10
C LEU A 127 9.73 7.95 3.65
N VAL A 128 9.87 7.85 4.98
CA VAL A 128 10.44 6.67 5.64
C VAL A 128 9.62 5.42 5.32
N ILE A 129 8.29 5.48 5.38
CA ILE A 129 7.44 4.34 5.01
C ILE A 129 7.61 3.97 3.54
N SER A 130 7.72 4.96 2.65
CA SER A 130 7.93 4.70 1.22
C SER A 130 9.25 3.99 0.96
N LEU A 131 10.34 4.46 1.56
CA LEU A 131 11.67 3.86 1.44
C LEU A 131 11.73 2.47 2.08
N LEU A 132 11.13 2.31 3.28
CA LEU A 132 11.04 1.03 3.96
C LEU A 132 10.36 -0.01 3.05
N ARG A 133 9.24 0.34 2.46
CA ARG A 133 8.45 -0.55 1.60
C ARG A 133 9.18 -0.90 0.32
N GLN A 134 9.71 0.09 -0.41
CA GLN A 134 10.19 -0.08 -1.78
C GLN A 134 11.68 -0.47 -1.87
N LEU A 135 12.48 -0.13 -0.89
CA LEU A 135 13.91 -0.42 -0.91
C LEU A 135 14.31 -1.40 0.19
N VAL A 136 13.96 -1.10 1.45
CA VAL A 136 14.50 -1.85 2.59
C VAL A 136 13.85 -3.23 2.75
N LEU A 137 12.58 -3.38 2.39
CA LEU A 137 11.88 -4.65 2.55
C LEU A 137 11.80 -5.44 1.25
N ILE A 138 11.30 -4.85 0.17
CA ILE A 138 11.02 -5.63 -1.05
C ILE A 138 12.29 -6.16 -1.72
N LEU A 139 13.37 -5.36 -1.80
CA LEU A 139 14.59 -5.78 -2.48
C LEU A 139 15.31 -6.92 -1.74
N PRO A 140 15.57 -6.85 -0.40
CA PRO A 140 16.18 -7.96 0.31
C PRO A 140 15.32 -9.22 0.32
N LEU A 141 13.99 -9.10 0.53
CA LEU A 141 13.09 -10.27 0.52
C LEU A 141 13.06 -10.94 -0.86
N ALA A 142 12.92 -10.16 -1.93
CA ALA A 142 12.97 -10.70 -3.29
C ALA A 142 14.34 -11.33 -3.59
N GLY A 143 15.43 -10.73 -3.12
CA GLY A 143 16.79 -11.26 -3.22
C GLY A 143 16.93 -12.61 -2.52
N ILE A 144 16.52 -12.70 -1.26
CA ILE A 144 16.54 -13.94 -0.46
C ILE A 144 15.72 -15.03 -1.16
N PHE A 145 14.48 -14.73 -1.55
CA PHE A 145 13.61 -15.70 -2.21
C PHE A 145 14.16 -16.14 -3.57
N SER A 146 14.84 -15.24 -4.30
CA SER A 146 15.47 -15.60 -5.56
C SER A 146 16.62 -16.61 -5.39
N VAL A 147 17.37 -16.54 -4.29
CA VAL A 147 18.43 -17.51 -3.96
C VAL A 147 17.82 -18.89 -3.71
N PHE A 148 16.74 -19.00 -2.91
CA PHE A 148 16.05 -20.28 -2.66
C PHE A 148 15.49 -20.90 -3.94
N VAL A 149 14.94 -20.07 -4.82
CA VAL A 149 14.45 -20.54 -6.14
C VAL A 149 15.59 -21.02 -7.04
N ARG A 150 16.71 -20.30 -7.07
CA ARG A 150 17.90 -20.70 -7.85
C ARG A 150 18.51 -22.02 -7.39
N ASN A 151 18.51 -22.26 -6.08
CA ASN A 151 19.01 -23.49 -5.49
C ASN A 151 18.06 -24.69 -5.66
N GLY A 152 16.93 -24.50 -6.36
CA GLY A 152 15.95 -25.57 -6.62
C GLY A 152 15.15 -26.00 -5.40
N GLN A 153 15.26 -25.30 -4.28
CA GLN A 153 14.58 -25.63 -3.02
C GLN A 153 13.09 -25.30 -3.03
N MET A 154 12.71 -24.27 -3.80
CA MET A 154 11.33 -23.81 -3.88
C MET A 154 10.93 -23.35 -5.29
N GLY A 155 9.63 -23.35 -5.57
CA GLY A 155 9.07 -22.87 -6.83
C GLY A 155 9.14 -21.34 -6.97
N VAL A 156 9.10 -20.86 -8.20
CA VAL A 156 9.16 -19.40 -8.51
C VAL A 156 8.02 -18.59 -7.87
N SER A 157 6.91 -19.22 -7.55
CA SER A 157 5.80 -18.60 -6.81
C SER A 157 6.19 -18.04 -5.45
N LEU A 158 7.30 -18.52 -4.85
CA LEU A 158 7.80 -17.97 -3.61
C LEU A 158 8.15 -16.48 -3.72
N ILE A 159 8.68 -16.04 -4.86
CA ILE A 159 9.06 -14.63 -5.08
C ILE A 159 7.82 -13.73 -4.98
N TRP A 160 6.64 -14.19 -5.36
CA TRP A 160 5.42 -13.41 -5.29
C TRP A 160 4.99 -13.12 -3.85
N TRP A 161 5.35 -13.99 -2.90
CA TRP A 161 5.07 -13.78 -1.48
C TRP A 161 5.87 -12.62 -0.86
N ALA A 162 6.92 -12.16 -1.53
CA ALA A 162 7.65 -10.97 -1.08
C ALA A 162 6.74 -9.74 -1.00
N PHE A 163 5.75 -9.60 -1.89
CA PHE A 163 4.85 -8.46 -1.91
C PHE A 163 3.89 -8.44 -0.70
N PRO A 164 3.09 -9.48 -0.43
CA PRO A 164 2.24 -9.50 0.76
C PRO A 164 3.02 -9.31 2.06
N ILE A 165 4.16 -9.97 2.20
CA ILE A 165 5.00 -9.87 3.41
C ILE A 165 5.48 -8.43 3.60
N THR A 166 6.02 -7.80 2.55
CA THR A 166 6.49 -6.41 2.59
C THR A 166 5.36 -5.46 2.97
N GLU A 167 4.19 -5.60 2.36
CA GLU A 167 3.07 -4.70 2.61
C GLU A 167 2.52 -4.85 4.03
N VAL A 168 2.47 -6.07 4.57
CA VAL A 168 2.06 -6.30 5.96
C VAL A 168 3.04 -5.67 6.94
N ILE A 169 4.34 -5.91 6.78
CA ILE A 169 5.37 -5.34 7.66
C ILE A 169 5.33 -3.81 7.61
N SER A 170 5.21 -3.24 6.41
CA SER A 170 5.12 -1.78 6.22
C SER A 170 3.84 -1.22 6.85
N CYS A 171 2.72 -1.94 6.78
CA CYS A 171 1.46 -1.54 7.38
C CYS A 171 1.54 -1.51 8.91
N LEU A 172 2.21 -2.50 9.51
CA LEU A 172 2.47 -2.51 10.96
C LEU A 172 3.36 -1.34 11.38
N ALA A 173 4.45 -1.08 10.66
CA ALA A 173 5.31 0.07 10.89
C ALA A 173 4.54 1.39 10.73
N GLY A 174 3.72 1.50 9.67
CA GLY A 174 2.85 2.64 9.43
C GLY A 174 1.87 2.88 10.57
N TYR A 175 1.26 1.84 11.12
CA TYR A 175 0.39 1.99 12.27
C TYR A 175 1.10 2.56 13.51
N VAL A 176 2.34 2.14 13.77
CA VAL A 176 3.16 2.69 14.85
C VAL A 176 3.43 4.19 14.63
N PHE A 177 3.80 4.58 13.40
CA PHE A 177 3.98 5.99 13.06
C PHE A 177 2.68 6.79 13.17
N LEU A 178 1.54 6.23 12.76
CA LEU A 178 0.24 6.88 12.91
C LEU A 178 -0.07 7.16 14.38
N LYS A 179 0.14 6.19 15.26
CA LYS A 179 -0.03 6.39 16.71
C LYS A 179 0.87 7.51 17.24
N ARG A 180 2.14 7.54 16.82
CA ARG A 180 3.10 8.55 17.23
C ARG A 180 2.71 9.95 16.76
N ILE A 181 2.34 10.10 15.49
CA ILE A 181 1.90 11.38 14.92
C ILE A 181 0.62 11.87 15.61
N ARG A 182 -0.37 10.98 15.81
CA ARG A 182 -1.59 11.34 16.53
C ARG A 182 -1.30 11.83 17.94
N LYS A 183 -0.44 11.15 18.67
CA LYS A 183 -0.05 11.56 20.02
C LYS A 183 0.65 12.94 20.00
N ASN A 184 1.63 13.11 19.13
CA ASN A 184 2.48 14.31 19.14
C ASN A 184 1.81 15.53 18.51
N LYS A 185 1.04 15.35 17.43
CA LYS A 185 0.50 16.45 16.64
C LYS A 185 -1.00 16.71 16.88
N VAL A 186 -1.78 15.71 17.25
CA VAL A 186 -3.21 15.89 17.51
C VAL A 186 -3.51 16.09 18.99
N CYS A 187 -2.90 15.31 19.88
CA CYS A 187 -3.15 15.48 21.32
C CYS A 187 -2.51 16.77 21.87
N LEU A 188 -1.29 17.12 21.41
CA LEU A 188 -0.60 18.35 21.89
C LEU A 188 -1.22 19.65 21.39
N LEU A 189 -2.00 19.64 20.30
CA LEU A 189 -2.76 20.81 19.85
C LEU A 189 -3.74 21.35 20.90
N TYR A 190 -4.14 20.51 21.89
CA TYR A 190 -5.11 20.85 22.93
C TYR A 190 -4.45 21.25 24.26
N THR A 191 -3.17 20.99 24.44
CA THR A 191 -2.43 21.34 25.66
C THR A 191 -1.73 22.69 25.54
N SER A 192 -1.65 23.26 24.33
CA SER A 192 -1.07 24.59 24.09
C SER A 192 -2.16 25.66 24.14
N PRO A 193 -2.09 26.69 25.03
CA PRO A 193 -3.06 27.78 25.06
C PRO A 193 -3.16 28.46 23.70
N SER A 194 -4.38 28.76 23.27
CA SER A 194 -4.65 29.48 22.04
C SER A 194 -3.91 30.83 22.04
N PRO A 195 -3.40 31.32 20.89
CA PRO A 195 -2.88 32.69 20.80
C PRO A 195 -3.89 33.78 21.22
N ARG A 196 -5.19 33.44 21.21
CA ARG A 196 -6.27 34.34 21.72
C ARG A 196 -6.29 34.39 23.24
N ASP A 197 -5.98 33.29 23.93
CA ASP A 197 -5.97 33.28 25.41
C ASP A 197 -4.78 34.05 25.96
N LYS A 198 -3.67 34.18 25.20
CA LYS A 198 -2.51 35.01 25.56
C LYS A 198 -2.72 36.52 25.39
N ARG A 199 -3.80 36.95 24.72
CA ARG A 199 -4.14 38.37 24.58
C ARG A 199 -5.13 38.88 25.63
N GLN A 200 -5.64 37.99 26.48
CA GLN A 200 -6.63 38.30 27.53
C GLN A 200 -6.03 38.19 28.94
N SER A 201 -4.77 37.82 29.06
CA SER A 201 -3.97 37.87 30.28
C SER A 201 -2.91 38.98 30.19
#